data_1cdb51f28b28261918e4b3fae2bb17b7
#
_entry.id   1cdb51f28b28261918e4b3fae2bb17b7
#
_cell.length_a   1.000
_cell.length_b   1.000
_cell.length_c   1.000
_cell.angle_alpha   90.00
_cell.angle_beta   90.00
_cell.angle_gamma   90.00
#
_symmetry.space_group_name_H-M   'P 1'
#
loop_
_entity.id
_entity.type
_entity.pdbx_description
1 polymer ?
#
loop_
_entity_poly.entity_id
_entity_poly.type
_entity_poly.pdbx_seq_one_letter_code
_entity_poly.pdbx_strand_id
1 'polypeptide(L)'
;EESATILKANRATIIRRVTIPIVMPAILSTFLLIFSSGFSSYTVPVFLGSAVKCYTLSTKMRALIQAGYQGQGYIIAFVSILLGCLILGVNQHFTGKRKSFTTVTGKSGQVSLVKLHKANWPISILLIVFTAFFAIMPLISFALESVIRQPGNYSPSNMTLHFWIGTEDSAYETGMIAGILLNTTMWSALLRQVLLALVVSAIVGTCGMLIGYACVRRRGSRLSRMVESLAFFPYLMPAMAFATIYLAVATSANFKFLYGTFGVLVLVASIKFLPFASRSGVNSMMQIAPEIEEAAVIFGVPWRTRMTRILFPIQKSSIISGYLLPVISVMREVALFTLLVPYARYLLTTMLFSFNETGYAQYGSAVTLLIILIIILINFVTNKLTGASFDKGIGG
;
A
#
# COMPACT_ATOMS: atom_id res chain seq x y z
N GLU A 1 7.02 33.12 11.59
CA GLU A 1 7.78 32.88 12.83
C GLU A 1 8.82 34.00 13.07
N GLU A 2 9.64 34.31 12.07
CA GLU A 2 10.68 35.39 12.18
C GLU A 2 10.09 36.72 12.59
N SER A 3 8.98 37.14 11.98
CA SER A 3 8.28 38.39 12.35
C SER A 3 7.81 38.38 13.81
N ALA A 4 7.34 37.24 14.31
CA ALA A 4 6.92 37.09 15.71
C ALA A 4 8.13 37.10 16.66
N THR A 5 9.27 36.58 16.20
CA THR A 5 10.53 36.62 16.96
C THR A 5 11.08 38.06 17.05
N ILE A 6 10.98 38.85 15.98
CA ILE A 6 11.33 40.27 15.96
C ILE A 6 10.46 41.05 16.95
N LEU A 7 9.19 40.71 17.09
CA LEU A 7 8.26 41.25 18.07
C LEU A 7 8.48 40.72 19.51
N LYS A 8 9.60 40.04 19.78
CA LYS A 8 9.98 39.47 21.08
C LYS A 8 8.93 38.51 21.67
N ALA A 9 8.10 37.87 20.85
CA ALA A 9 7.16 36.90 21.34
C ALA A 9 7.88 35.65 21.89
N ASN A 10 7.39 35.10 23.02
CA ASN A 10 7.95 33.89 23.62
C ASN A 10 7.75 32.67 22.64
N ARG A 11 8.75 31.80 22.56
CA ARG A 11 8.75 30.61 21.71
C ARG A 11 7.47 29.75 21.88
N ALA A 12 7.01 29.57 23.12
CA ALA A 12 5.76 28.83 23.40
C ALA A 12 4.54 29.53 22.77
N THR A 13 4.50 30.86 22.77
CA THR A 13 3.44 31.68 22.15
C THR A 13 3.49 31.56 20.63
N ILE A 14 4.67 31.59 20.03
CA ILE A 14 4.87 31.42 18.58
C ILE A 14 4.37 30.03 18.16
N ILE A 15 4.80 28.96 18.86
CA ILE A 15 4.37 27.58 18.56
C ILE A 15 2.84 27.47 18.65
N ARG A 16 2.23 27.93 19.75
CA ARG A 16 0.80 27.73 20.01
C ARG A 16 -0.09 28.62 19.14
N ARG A 17 0.30 29.85 18.84
CA ARG A 17 -0.54 30.82 18.12
C ARG A 17 -0.22 30.98 16.64
N VAL A 18 0.97 30.57 16.20
CA VAL A 18 1.40 30.69 14.79
C VAL A 18 1.65 29.31 14.18
N THR A 19 2.60 28.53 14.72
CA THR A 19 3.05 27.28 14.10
C THR A 19 1.93 26.22 14.12
N ILE A 20 1.38 25.92 15.30
CA ILE A 20 0.33 24.88 15.42
C ILE A 20 -0.89 25.19 14.54
N PRO A 21 -1.49 26.38 14.54
CA PRO A 21 -2.63 26.67 13.66
C PRO A 21 -2.33 26.55 12.18
N ILE A 22 -1.12 26.94 11.74
CA ILE A 22 -0.69 26.81 10.34
C ILE A 22 -0.54 25.35 9.92
N VAL A 23 0.02 24.47 10.77
CA VAL A 23 0.24 23.07 10.46
C VAL A 23 -0.95 22.17 10.84
N MET A 24 -1.92 22.69 11.62
CA MET A 24 -3.08 21.92 12.10
C MET A 24 -3.84 21.18 10.98
N PRO A 25 -4.13 21.77 9.80
CA PRO A 25 -4.80 21.06 8.73
C PRO A 25 -3.98 19.87 8.20
N ALA A 26 -2.63 19.96 8.25
CA ALA A 26 -1.76 18.85 7.87
C ALA A 26 -1.80 17.73 8.91
N ILE A 27 -1.73 18.10 10.20
CA ILE A 27 -1.82 17.16 11.33
C ILE A 27 -3.15 16.43 11.29
N LEU A 28 -4.27 17.15 11.15
CA LEU A 28 -5.61 16.54 11.06
C LEU A 28 -5.76 15.61 9.85
N SER A 29 -5.26 16.04 8.69
CA SER A 29 -5.30 15.20 7.49
C SER A 29 -4.50 13.92 7.67
N THR A 30 -3.29 14.00 8.22
CA THR A 30 -2.44 12.83 8.49
C THR A 30 -3.08 11.92 9.54
N PHE A 31 -3.61 12.48 10.62
CA PHE A 31 -4.33 11.73 11.65
C PHE A 31 -5.50 10.94 11.04
N LEU A 32 -6.36 11.58 10.24
CA LEU A 32 -7.51 10.94 9.60
C LEU A 32 -7.09 9.85 8.61
N LEU A 33 -5.98 10.05 7.87
CA LEU A 33 -5.44 9.02 6.98
C LEU A 33 -4.91 7.81 7.75
N ILE A 34 -4.18 8.03 8.85
CA ILE A 34 -3.67 6.96 9.71
C ILE A 34 -4.84 6.23 10.38
N PHE A 35 -5.82 6.96 10.88
CA PHE A 35 -7.03 6.40 11.46
C PHE A 35 -7.79 5.52 10.45
N SER A 36 -7.98 6.02 9.21
CA SER A 36 -8.62 5.27 8.12
C SER A 36 -7.83 4.00 7.78
N SER A 37 -6.50 4.08 7.74
CA SER A 37 -5.63 2.93 7.49
C SER A 37 -5.74 1.88 8.62
N GLY A 38 -5.71 2.31 9.88
CA GLY A 38 -5.90 1.43 11.04
C GLY A 38 -7.29 0.80 11.07
N PHE A 39 -8.32 1.59 10.79
CA PHE A 39 -9.70 1.10 10.69
C PHE A 39 -9.87 0.04 9.58
N SER A 40 -9.16 0.21 8.47
CA SER A 40 -9.17 -0.73 7.35
C SER A 40 -8.27 -1.94 7.55
N SER A 41 -7.44 -1.96 8.59
CA SER A 41 -6.48 -3.02 8.85
C SER A 41 -7.20 -4.36 9.12
N TYR A 42 -6.69 -5.41 8.47
CA TYR A 42 -7.18 -6.77 8.66
C TYR A 42 -6.08 -7.71 9.16
N THR A 43 -4.91 -7.64 8.54
CA THR A 43 -3.83 -8.61 8.75
C THR A 43 -3.32 -8.59 10.19
N VAL A 44 -3.03 -7.40 10.73
CA VAL A 44 -2.54 -7.27 12.11
C VAL A 44 -3.60 -7.71 13.14
N PRO A 45 -4.86 -7.24 13.06
CA PRO A 45 -5.91 -7.71 14.00
C PRO A 45 -6.20 -9.20 13.93
N VAL A 46 -6.09 -9.84 12.76
CA VAL A 46 -6.38 -11.28 12.68
C VAL A 46 -5.28 -12.11 13.34
N PHE A 47 -4.01 -11.73 13.16
CA PHE A 47 -2.90 -12.48 13.76
C PHE A 47 -2.76 -12.24 15.27
N LEU A 48 -2.84 -11.00 15.72
CA LEU A 48 -2.65 -10.66 17.13
C LEU A 48 -3.95 -10.72 17.93
N GLY A 49 -5.08 -10.39 17.33
CA GLY A 49 -6.37 -10.30 18.02
C GLY A 49 -7.10 -11.64 18.15
N SER A 50 -6.90 -12.58 17.22
CA SER A 50 -7.62 -13.86 17.24
C SER A 50 -7.34 -14.69 18.49
N ALA A 51 -6.10 -14.70 18.96
CA ALA A 51 -5.69 -15.44 20.17
C ALA A 51 -6.41 -14.94 21.43
N VAL A 52 -6.67 -13.62 21.50
CA VAL A 52 -7.35 -12.97 22.65
C VAL A 52 -8.83 -12.67 22.37
N LYS A 53 -9.38 -13.22 21.27
CA LYS A 53 -10.78 -13.03 20.83
C LYS A 53 -11.18 -11.56 20.66
N CYS A 54 -10.21 -10.69 20.33
CA CYS A 54 -10.43 -9.28 20.04
C CYS A 54 -10.70 -9.13 18.53
N TYR A 55 -11.97 -8.94 18.17
CA TYR A 55 -12.39 -8.83 16.77
C TYR A 55 -12.58 -7.38 16.36
N THR A 56 -11.97 -6.98 15.25
CA THR A 56 -12.29 -5.75 14.53
C THR A 56 -13.43 -6.00 13.52
N LEU A 57 -13.98 -4.93 12.94
CA LEU A 57 -15.01 -5.08 11.90
C LEU A 57 -14.53 -5.96 10.74
N SER A 58 -13.29 -5.78 10.29
CA SER A 58 -12.70 -6.55 9.18
C SER A 58 -12.55 -8.04 9.52
N THR A 59 -12.10 -8.37 10.72
CA THR A 59 -11.93 -9.77 11.16
C THR A 59 -13.26 -10.45 11.43
N LYS A 60 -14.21 -9.73 12.06
CA LYS A 60 -15.56 -10.25 12.31
C LYS A 60 -16.33 -10.51 11.02
N MET A 61 -16.22 -9.61 10.04
CA MET A 61 -16.84 -9.79 8.74
C MET A 61 -16.39 -11.08 8.05
N ARG A 62 -15.08 -11.35 8.01
CA ARG A 62 -14.55 -12.60 7.45
C ARG A 62 -15.06 -13.82 8.20
N ALA A 63 -15.01 -13.78 9.53
CA ALA A 63 -15.47 -14.90 10.36
C ALA A 63 -16.94 -15.26 10.11
N LEU A 64 -17.81 -14.26 9.93
CA LEU A 64 -19.22 -14.47 9.61
C LEU A 64 -19.41 -15.05 8.21
N ILE A 65 -18.69 -14.55 7.19
CA ILE A 65 -18.78 -15.07 5.83
C ILE A 65 -18.33 -16.54 5.78
N GLN A 66 -17.23 -16.89 6.47
CA GLN A 66 -16.73 -18.26 6.54
C GLN A 66 -17.64 -19.20 7.31
N ALA A 67 -18.32 -18.69 8.34
CA ALA A 67 -19.32 -19.45 9.09
C ALA A 67 -20.65 -19.62 8.35
N GLY A 68 -20.79 -19.11 7.10
CA GLY A 68 -22.02 -19.21 6.30
C GLY A 68 -23.03 -18.10 6.53
N TYR A 69 -22.77 -17.16 7.47
CA TYR A 69 -23.66 -16.01 7.76
C TYR A 69 -23.38 -14.84 6.79
N GLN A 70 -23.49 -15.10 5.47
CA GLN A 70 -23.11 -14.15 4.42
C GLN A 70 -23.84 -12.80 4.54
N GLY A 71 -25.15 -12.82 4.82
CA GLY A 71 -25.94 -11.58 4.97
C GLY A 71 -25.42 -10.67 6.07
N GLN A 72 -25.04 -11.22 7.22
CA GLN A 72 -24.46 -10.43 8.33
C GLN A 72 -23.07 -9.89 7.92
N GLY A 73 -22.26 -10.68 7.20
CA GLY A 73 -20.98 -10.22 6.67
C GLY A 73 -21.14 -9.05 5.70
N TYR A 74 -22.14 -9.10 4.83
CA TYR A 74 -22.43 -7.99 3.88
C TYR A 74 -22.90 -6.72 4.57
N ILE A 75 -23.69 -6.83 5.66
CA ILE A 75 -24.10 -5.66 6.47
C ILE A 75 -22.87 -5.01 7.09
N ILE A 76 -21.95 -5.78 7.69
CA ILE A 76 -20.72 -5.23 8.25
C ILE A 76 -19.84 -4.59 7.17
N ALA A 77 -19.77 -5.18 5.97
CA ALA A 77 -19.07 -4.59 4.84
C ALA A 77 -19.65 -3.22 4.47
N PHE A 78 -20.98 -3.14 4.36
CA PHE A 78 -21.68 -1.89 4.04
C PHE A 78 -21.43 -0.81 5.10
N VAL A 79 -21.56 -1.15 6.40
CA VAL A 79 -21.25 -0.23 7.51
C VAL A 79 -19.80 0.24 7.46
N SER A 80 -18.86 -0.68 7.18
CA SER A 80 -17.43 -0.34 7.09
C SER A 80 -17.15 0.63 5.93
N ILE A 81 -17.85 0.49 4.80
CA ILE A 81 -17.72 1.40 3.66
C ILE A 81 -18.30 2.77 4.00
N LEU A 82 -19.49 2.82 4.62
CA LEU A 82 -20.09 4.08 5.05
C LEU A 82 -19.17 4.85 6.00
N LEU A 83 -18.60 4.17 6.99
CA LEU A 83 -17.65 4.78 7.92
C LEU A 83 -16.40 5.27 7.19
N GLY A 84 -15.85 4.48 6.26
CA GLY A 84 -14.72 4.89 5.42
C GLY A 84 -15.01 6.14 4.60
N CYS A 85 -16.17 6.20 3.95
CA CYS A 85 -16.63 7.37 3.20
C CYS A 85 -16.84 8.61 4.11
N LEU A 86 -17.38 8.42 5.30
CA LEU A 86 -17.57 9.49 6.28
C LEU A 86 -16.21 10.06 6.73
N ILE A 87 -15.28 9.20 7.13
CA ILE A 87 -13.92 9.60 7.55
C ILE A 87 -13.26 10.42 6.45
N LEU A 88 -13.40 10.00 5.20
CA LEU A 88 -12.82 10.73 4.10
C LEU A 88 -13.55 12.03 3.79
N GLY A 89 -14.87 12.06 3.83
CA GLY A 89 -15.64 13.30 3.68
C GLY A 89 -15.19 14.34 4.70
N VAL A 90 -15.00 13.92 5.94
CA VAL A 90 -14.43 14.74 7.00
C VAL A 90 -13.02 15.21 6.64
N ASN A 91 -12.15 14.30 6.18
CA ASN A 91 -10.79 14.65 5.77
C ASN A 91 -10.77 15.66 4.62
N GLN A 92 -11.60 15.47 3.59
CA GLN A 92 -11.69 16.39 2.45
C GLN A 92 -12.22 17.76 2.87
N HIS A 93 -13.19 17.81 3.80
CA HIS A 93 -13.71 19.06 4.32
C HIS A 93 -12.60 19.88 5.03
N PHE A 94 -11.78 19.24 5.86
CA PHE A 94 -10.66 19.91 6.54
C PHE A 94 -9.52 20.25 5.58
N THR A 95 -9.23 19.39 4.61
CA THR A 95 -8.13 19.60 3.64
C THR A 95 -8.53 20.57 2.53
N GLY A 96 -9.80 20.55 2.10
CA GLY A 96 -10.34 21.41 1.03
C GLY A 96 -10.41 22.89 1.42
N LYS A 97 -10.43 23.20 2.71
CA LYS A 97 -10.32 24.57 3.22
C LYS A 97 -8.86 25.10 3.13
N ARG A 98 -7.89 24.30 2.73
CA ARG A 98 -6.58 24.78 2.30
C ARG A 98 -6.77 25.63 1.02
N LYS A 99 -7.12 26.89 1.16
CA LYS A 99 -6.67 27.88 0.19
C LYS A 99 -5.15 27.71 0.13
N SER A 100 -4.65 27.31 -1.04
CA SER A 100 -3.24 27.33 -1.36
C SER A 100 -2.66 28.63 -0.79
N PHE A 101 -1.95 28.54 0.33
CA PHE A 101 -0.98 29.53 0.68
C PHE A 101 0.20 29.28 -0.26
N THR A 102 -0.04 29.49 -1.56
CA THR A 102 1.02 29.77 -2.49
C THR A 102 1.64 31.04 -1.99
N THR A 103 2.78 30.89 -1.31
CA THR A 103 3.65 32.01 -1.07
C THR A 103 3.92 32.65 -2.42
N VAL A 104 3.40 33.87 -2.59
CA VAL A 104 3.54 34.71 -3.79
C VAL A 104 5.00 35.23 -3.87
N THR A 105 5.97 34.39 -3.65
CA THR A 105 7.37 34.74 -3.81
C THR A 105 8.01 33.73 -4.75
N GLY A 106 8.06 34.10 -6.00
CA GLY A 106 8.78 33.41 -7.08
C GLY A 106 10.31 33.44 -6.92
N LYS A 107 10.83 33.17 -5.75
CA LYS A 107 12.23 32.81 -5.50
C LYS A 107 12.22 31.69 -4.49
N SER A 108 12.95 30.62 -4.80
CA SER A 108 13.24 29.47 -3.94
C SER A 108 13.22 29.88 -2.48
N GLY A 109 12.15 29.53 -1.77
CA GLY A 109 12.05 29.81 -0.36
C GLY A 109 13.25 29.19 0.33
N GLN A 110 14.15 30.02 0.85
CA GLN A 110 15.15 29.54 1.80
C GLN A 110 14.39 28.89 2.92
N VAL A 111 14.46 27.58 3.00
CA VAL A 111 13.92 26.82 4.13
C VAL A 111 14.71 27.27 5.35
N SER A 112 14.11 28.11 6.19
CA SER A 112 14.69 28.53 7.44
C SER A 112 14.76 27.31 8.36
N LEU A 113 15.93 26.67 8.38
CA LEU A 113 16.19 25.52 9.23
C LEU A 113 16.29 25.99 10.69
N VAL A 114 15.41 25.47 11.52
CA VAL A 114 15.50 25.66 12.97
C VAL A 114 16.74 24.93 13.48
N LYS A 115 17.77 25.71 13.87
CA LYS A 115 19.01 25.15 14.42
C LYS A 115 18.74 24.67 15.84
N LEU A 116 18.74 23.36 16.06
CA LEU A 116 18.57 22.73 17.38
C LEU A 116 19.84 22.82 18.27
N HIS A 117 20.92 23.44 17.76
CA HIS A 117 22.20 23.59 18.48
C HIS A 117 22.67 22.26 19.13
N LYS A 118 22.94 22.29 20.44
CA LYS A 118 23.41 21.10 21.18
C LYS A 118 22.39 19.95 21.25
N ALA A 119 21.08 20.23 21.09
CA ALA A 119 20.03 19.22 21.10
C ALA A 119 19.92 18.44 19.77
N ASN A 120 20.60 18.86 18.70
CA ASN A 120 20.53 18.20 17.40
C ASN A 120 21.02 16.74 17.49
N TRP A 121 22.19 16.52 18.08
CA TRP A 121 22.78 15.19 18.19
C TRP A 121 21.91 14.19 18.98
N PRO A 122 21.47 14.48 20.22
CA PRO A 122 20.68 13.51 20.98
C PRO A 122 19.30 13.26 20.32
N ILE A 123 18.66 14.26 19.73
CA ILE A 123 17.39 14.08 19.03
C ILE A 123 17.57 13.25 17.77
N SER A 124 18.63 13.51 16.98
CA SER A 124 18.90 12.71 15.77
C SER A 124 19.21 11.25 16.11
N ILE A 125 20.03 10.98 17.13
CA ILE A 125 20.33 9.64 17.59
C ILE A 125 19.04 8.94 18.07
N LEU A 126 18.22 9.62 18.88
CA LEU A 126 16.95 9.06 19.35
C LEU A 126 16.05 8.67 18.17
N LEU A 127 15.90 9.53 17.17
CA LEU A 127 15.07 9.25 16.00
C LEU A 127 15.64 8.12 15.15
N ILE A 128 16.96 8.07 14.95
CA ILE A 128 17.62 7.00 14.20
C ILE A 128 17.44 5.66 14.93
N VAL A 129 17.71 5.60 16.23
CA VAL A 129 17.57 4.38 17.04
C VAL A 129 16.11 3.93 17.07
N PHE A 130 15.18 4.86 17.27
CA PHE A 130 13.74 4.57 17.24
C PHE A 130 13.32 3.98 15.89
N THR A 131 13.67 4.64 14.80
CA THR A 131 13.31 4.18 13.44
C THR A 131 13.97 2.84 13.12
N ALA A 132 15.26 2.68 13.44
CA ALA A 132 15.98 1.44 13.22
C ALA A 132 15.39 0.27 14.04
N PHE A 133 15.05 0.51 15.31
CA PHE A 133 14.41 -0.49 16.16
C PHE A 133 13.10 -0.99 15.56
N PHE A 134 12.17 -0.08 15.21
CA PHE A 134 10.87 -0.46 14.66
C PHE A 134 10.94 -1.03 13.23
N ALA A 135 11.98 -0.71 12.45
CA ALA A 135 12.17 -1.27 11.11
C ALA A 135 12.89 -2.63 11.14
N ILE A 136 13.91 -2.80 11.97
CA ILE A 136 14.79 -3.98 11.94
C ILE A 136 14.29 -5.08 12.87
N MET A 137 13.75 -4.72 14.05
CA MET A 137 13.31 -5.71 15.03
C MET A 137 12.30 -6.71 14.49
N PRO A 138 11.24 -6.31 13.73
CA PRO A 138 10.32 -7.27 13.13
C PRO A 138 10.99 -8.23 12.15
N LEU A 139 11.99 -7.75 11.38
CA LEU A 139 12.75 -8.60 10.46
C LEU A 139 13.56 -9.65 11.20
N ILE A 140 14.25 -9.26 12.28
CA ILE A 140 14.98 -10.18 13.16
C ILE A 140 14.00 -11.18 13.79
N SER A 141 12.85 -10.74 14.25
CA SER A 141 11.83 -11.61 14.83
C SER A 141 11.37 -12.69 13.83
N PHE A 142 11.04 -12.31 12.60
CA PHE A 142 10.66 -13.28 11.56
C PHE A 142 11.83 -14.20 11.20
N ALA A 143 13.07 -13.67 11.16
CA ALA A 143 14.25 -14.49 10.88
C ALA A 143 14.47 -15.55 11.96
N LEU A 144 14.41 -15.16 13.23
CA LEU A 144 14.54 -16.07 14.36
C LEU A 144 13.40 -17.09 14.38
N GLU A 145 12.14 -16.63 14.25
CA GLU A 145 10.97 -17.51 14.26
C GLU A 145 11.02 -18.54 13.11
N SER A 146 11.58 -18.18 11.96
CA SER A 146 11.70 -19.07 10.80
C SER A 146 12.75 -20.19 10.96
N VAL A 147 13.59 -20.11 11.97
CA VAL A 147 14.68 -21.09 12.22
C VAL A 147 14.61 -21.76 13.58
N ILE A 148 13.50 -21.64 14.31
CA ILE A 148 13.31 -22.34 15.60
C ILE A 148 12.25 -23.44 15.48
N ARG A 149 12.51 -24.60 16.13
CA ARG A 149 11.60 -25.74 16.14
C ARG A 149 10.36 -25.46 17.01
N GLN A 150 10.58 -25.01 18.23
CA GLN A 150 9.52 -24.69 19.18
C GLN A 150 9.41 -23.17 19.36
N PRO A 151 8.26 -22.56 19.09
CA PRO A 151 8.05 -21.13 19.30
C PRO A 151 8.41 -20.68 20.71
N GLY A 152 9.08 -19.52 20.81
CA GLY A 152 9.45 -18.93 22.11
C GLY A 152 10.70 -19.52 22.76
N ASN A 153 11.31 -20.59 22.22
CA ASN A 153 12.56 -21.14 22.69
C ASN A 153 13.70 -20.78 21.73
N TYR A 154 14.51 -19.80 22.09
CA TYR A 154 15.62 -19.28 21.28
C TYR A 154 17.00 -19.92 21.63
N SER A 155 17.01 -21.09 22.30
CA SER A 155 18.27 -21.80 22.56
C SER A 155 18.88 -22.32 21.26
N PRO A 156 20.25 -22.38 21.17
CA PRO A 156 20.91 -22.90 19.98
C PRO A 156 20.53 -24.34 19.62
N SER A 157 20.17 -25.16 20.62
CA SER A 157 19.70 -26.54 20.43
C SER A 157 18.35 -26.66 19.75
N ASN A 158 17.56 -25.57 19.77
CA ASN A 158 16.23 -25.49 19.12
C ASN A 158 16.28 -24.91 17.72
N MET A 159 17.45 -24.48 17.24
CA MET A 159 17.60 -23.92 15.90
C MET A 159 17.59 -25.01 14.82
N THR A 160 16.90 -24.74 13.73
CA THR A 160 16.75 -25.64 12.58
C THR A 160 16.54 -24.86 11.29
N LEU A 161 17.02 -25.41 10.18
CA LEU A 161 16.70 -24.90 8.83
C LEU A 161 15.58 -25.72 8.15
N HIS A 162 14.89 -26.58 8.91
CA HIS A 162 13.83 -27.45 8.36
C HIS A 162 12.76 -26.67 7.59
N PHE A 163 12.31 -25.53 8.09
CA PHE A 163 11.27 -24.73 7.44
C PHE A 163 11.70 -24.09 6.12
N TRP A 164 13.02 -24.04 5.86
CA TRP A 164 13.58 -23.52 4.60
C TRP A 164 13.91 -24.65 3.62
N ILE A 165 14.62 -25.68 4.04
CA ILE A 165 15.20 -26.71 3.17
C ILE A 165 14.96 -28.15 3.67
N GLY A 166 14.13 -28.34 4.71
CA GLY A 166 13.81 -29.67 5.22
C GLY A 166 13.02 -30.49 4.22
N THR A 167 13.26 -31.79 4.21
CA THR A 167 12.45 -32.76 3.47
C THR A 167 11.15 -33.08 4.21
N GLU A 168 10.20 -33.73 3.54
CA GLU A 168 8.97 -34.25 4.16
C GLU A 168 9.36 -35.38 5.13
N ASP A 169 9.59 -35.05 6.39
CA ASP A 169 10.00 -36.01 7.41
C ASP A 169 8.98 -36.05 8.55
N SER A 170 8.62 -37.26 8.95
CA SER A 170 7.71 -37.56 10.06
C SER A 170 8.27 -37.19 11.45
N ALA A 171 9.57 -36.89 11.54
CA ALA A 171 10.23 -36.47 12.78
C ALA A 171 9.77 -35.11 13.32
N TYR A 172 9.12 -34.30 12.48
CA TYR A 172 8.53 -33.02 12.86
C TYR A 172 7.01 -33.18 12.91
N GLU A 173 6.38 -32.79 14.00
CA GLU A 173 4.90 -32.80 14.17
C GLU A 173 4.15 -31.85 13.19
N THR A 174 4.83 -31.36 12.18
CA THR A 174 4.37 -30.37 11.19
C THR A 174 3.70 -30.99 9.97
N GLY A 175 3.23 -32.22 10.05
CA GLY A 175 2.35 -32.79 9.01
C GLY A 175 2.99 -33.04 7.65
N MET A 176 4.25 -33.46 7.61
CA MET A 176 4.95 -33.82 6.36
C MET A 176 5.00 -32.68 5.32
N ILE A 177 5.19 -31.42 5.75
CA ILE A 177 5.34 -30.29 4.84
C ILE A 177 6.82 -30.04 4.57
N ALA A 178 7.23 -30.10 3.30
CA ALA A 178 8.59 -29.73 2.89
C ALA A 178 8.89 -28.25 3.19
N GLY A 179 10.17 -27.95 3.44
CA GLY A 179 10.64 -26.57 3.60
C GLY A 179 10.28 -25.72 2.38
N ILE A 180 10.10 -24.41 2.61
CA ILE A 180 9.56 -23.51 1.60
C ILE A 180 10.31 -23.50 0.27
N LEU A 181 11.63 -23.76 0.28
CA LEU A 181 12.44 -23.80 -0.94
C LEU A 181 12.29 -25.12 -1.73
N LEU A 182 11.85 -26.20 -1.10
CA LEU A 182 11.59 -27.50 -1.73
C LEU A 182 10.12 -27.71 -2.07
N ASN A 183 9.22 -26.88 -1.54
CA ASN A 183 7.78 -27.04 -1.72
C ASN A 183 7.32 -26.50 -3.08
N THR A 184 6.89 -27.42 -3.97
CA THR A 184 6.39 -27.06 -5.32
C THR A 184 5.15 -26.19 -5.31
N THR A 185 4.25 -26.40 -4.33
CA THR A 185 3.06 -25.56 -4.14
C THR A 185 3.44 -24.13 -3.82
N MET A 186 4.47 -23.93 -3.02
CA MET A 186 5.02 -22.62 -2.68
C MET A 186 5.54 -21.87 -3.92
N TRP A 187 6.32 -22.53 -4.78
CA TRP A 187 6.81 -21.95 -6.03
C TRP A 187 5.69 -21.62 -7.01
N SER A 188 4.68 -22.48 -7.10
CA SER A 188 3.49 -22.20 -7.93
C SER A 188 2.68 -21.02 -7.40
N ALA A 189 2.57 -20.88 -6.08
CA ALA A 189 1.92 -19.73 -5.43
C ALA A 189 2.70 -18.44 -5.66
N LEU A 190 4.04 -18.48 -5.55
CA LEU A 190 4.91 -17.35 -5.86
C LEU A 190 4.76 -16.91 -7.32
N LEU A 191 4.82 -17.85 -8.26
CA LEU A 191 4.67 -17.54 -9.69
C LEU A 191 3.32 -16.88 -9.98
N ARG A 192 2.22 -17.40 -9.42
CA ARG A 192 0.88 -16.79 -9.56
C ARG A 192 0.83 -15.38 -8.97
N GLN A 193 1.45 -15.17 -7.78
CA GLN A 193 1.51 -13.85 -7.14
C GLN A 193 2.27 -12.84 -7.99
N VAL A 194 3.44 -13.22 -8.50
CA VAL A 194 4.27 -12.37 -9.36
C VAL A 194 3.55 -12.06 -10.67
N LEU A 195 2.96 -13.08 -11.31
CA LEU A 195 2.19 -12.88 -12.54
C LEU A 195 1.00 -11.95 -12.31
N LEU A 196 0.25 -12.14 -11.21
CA LEU A 196 -0.84 -11.25 -10.83
C LEU A 196 -0.36 -9.81 -10.64
N ALA A 197 0.74 -9.63 -9.92
CA ALA A 197 1.32 -8.30 -9.67
C ALA A 197 1.75 -7.61 -10.97
N LEU A 198 2.38 -8.33 -11.89
CA LEU A 198 2.81 -7.78 -13.19
C LEU A 198 1.61 -7.41 -14.08
N VAL A 199 0.62 -8.30 -14.20
CA VAL A 199 -0.58 -8.05 -15.03
C VAL A 199 -1.38 -6.87 -14.47
N VAL A 200 -1.64 -6.86 -13.18
CA VAL A 200 -2.35 -5.75 -12.50
C VAL A 200 -1.57 -4.45 -12.67
N SER A 201 -0.25 -4.47 -12.46
CA SER A 201 0.60 -3.29 -12.63
C SER A 201 0.56 -2.75 -14.06
N ALA A 202 0.63 -3.61 -15.07
CA ALA A 202 0.54 -3.19 -16.47
C ALA A 202 -0.79 -2.48 -16.76
N ILE A 203 -1.91 -3.04 -16.31
CA ILE A 203 -3.24 -2.44 -16.48
C ILE A 203 -3.35 -1.12 -15.72
N VAL A 204 -3.06 -1.18 -14.43
CA VAL A 204 -3.25 -0.05 -13.51
C VAL A 204 -2.29 1.09 -13.79
N GLY A 205 -1.02 0.78 -14.10
CA GLY A 205 -0.02 1.78 -14.47
C GLY A 205 -0.40 2.53 -15.75
N THR A 206 -0.85 1.80 -16.77
CA THR A 206 -1.30 2.39 -18.04
C THR A 206 -2.57 3.24 -17.84
N CYS A 207 -3.59 2.70 -17.17
CA CYS A 207 -4.81 3.44 -16.88
C CYS A 207 -4.54 4.68 -16.01
N GLY A 208 -3.71 4.51 -14.97
CA GLY A 208 -3.35 5.62 -14.07
C GLY A 208 -2.63 6.74 -14.78
N MET A 209 -1.76 6.42 -15.72
CA MET A 209 -1.08 7.42 -16.53
C MET A 209 -2.03 8.15 -17.48
N LEU A 210 -2.94 7.43 -18.14
CA LEU A 210 -3.96 8.04 -19.00
C LEU A 210 -4.90 8.96 -18.20
N ILE A 211 -5.30 8.52 -17.01
CA ILE A 211 -6.08 9.34 -16.08
C ILE A 211 -5.30 10.59 -15.68
N GLY A 212 -4.01 10.43 -15.31
CA GLY A 212 -3.14 11.55 -14.95
C GLY A 212 -3.03 12.56 -16.07
N TYR A 213 -2.79 12.12 -17.30
CA TYR A 213 -2.76 12.96 -18.48
C TYR A 213 -4.07 13.72 -18.69
N ALA A 214 -5.21 13.01 -18.69
CA ALA A 214 -6.52 13.61 -18.90
C ALA A 214 -6.88 14.65 -17.80
N CYS A 215 -6.57 14.32 -16.53
CA CYS A 215 -6.86 15.20 -15.41
C CYS A 215 -6.01 16.47 -15.40
N VAL A 216 -4.73 16.36 -15.74
CA VAL A 216 -3.81 17.51 -15.73
C VAL A 216 -4.06 18.43 -16.94
N ARG A 217 -4.21 17.88 -18.14
CA ARG A 217 -4.42 18.67 -19.36
C ARG A 217 -5.80 19.32 -19.43
N ARG A 218 -6.80 18.78 -18.73
CA ARG A 218 -8.16 19.39 -18.61
C ARG A 218 -8.46 19.83 -17.18
N ARG A 219 -7.45 20.32 -16.48
CA ARG A 219 -7.59 20.76 -15.08
C ARG A 219 -8.69 21.82 -14.94
N GLY A 220 -9.54 21.67 -13.92
CA GLY A 220 -10.67 22.56 -13.66
C GLY A 220 -11.99 22.15 -14.32
N SER A 221 -11.99 21.24 -15.30
CA SER A 221 -13.22 20.72 -15.88
C SER A 221 -13.99 19.83 -14.88
N ARG A 222 -15.34 19.79 -15.00
CA ARG A 222 -16.19 18.91 -14.17
C ARG A 222 -15.84 17.43 -14.40
N LEU A 223 -15.57 17.07 -15.65
CA LEU A 223 -15.21 15.70 -16.04
C LEU A 223 -13.87 15.26 -15.41
N SER A 224 -12.84 16.11 -15.44
CA SER A 224 -11.55 15.83 -14.82
C SER A 224 -11.70 15.54 -13.32
N ARG A 225 -12.45 16.39 -12.60
CA ARG A 225 -12.73 16.19 -11.17
C ARG A 225 -13.49 14.89 -10.90
N MET A 226 -14.47 14.56 -11.74
CA MET A 226 -15.23 13.32 -11.60
C MET A 226 -14.35 12.09 -11.81
N VAL A 227 -13.54 12.08 -12.86
CA VAL A 227 -12.61 10.97 -13.16
C VAL A 227 -11.59 10.79 -12.03
N GLU A 228 -11.01 11.88 -11.53
CA GLU A 228 -10.06 11.84 -10.40
C GLU A 228 -10.72 11.29 -9.13
N SER A 229 -11.94 11.74 -8.82
CA SER A 229 -12.71 11.27 -7.66
C SER A 229 -13.07 9.79 -7.78
N LEU A 230 -13.54 9.34 -8.94
CA LEU A 230 -13.87 7.94 -9.19
C LEU A 230 -12.63 7.04 -9.13
N ALA A 231 -11.52 7.48 -9.73
CA ALA A 231 -10.26 6.74 -9.67
C ALA A 231 -9.72 6.62 -8.24
N PHE A 232 -10.02 7.59 -7.36
CA PHE A 232 -9.58 7.57 -5.97
C PHE A 232 -10.54 6.83 -5.03
N PHE A 233 -11.79 6.65 -5.42
CA PHE A 233 -12.85 6.07 -4.60
C PHE A 233 -12.49 4.68 -3.99
N PRO A 234 -11.89 3.72 -4.73
CA PRO A 234 -11.53 2.41 -4.17
C PRO A 234 -10.52 2.46 -3.02
N TYR A 235 -9.71 3.53 -2.94
CA TYR A 235 -8.78 3.72 -1.82
C TYR A 235 -9.48 3.83 -0.46
N LEU A 236 -10.69 4.37 -0.47
CA LEU A 236 -11.49 4.69 0.71
C LEU A 236 -12.13 3.48 1.36
N MET A 237 -12.32 2.43 0.56
CA MET A 237 -12.96 1.22 1.02
C MET A 237 -11.96 0.34 1.75
N PRO A 238 -12.27 -0.18 2.97
CA PRO A 238 -11.48 -1.21 3.61
C PRO A 238 -11.32 -2.41 2.67
N ALA A 239 -10.09 -2.96 2.58
CA ALA A 239 -9.77 -4.02 1.61
C ALA A 239 -10.69 -5.25 1.77
N MET A 240 -10.97 -5.63 3.01
CA MET A 240 -11.85 -6.75 3.31
C MET A 240 -13.30 -6.48 2.87
N ALA A 241 -13.85 -5.28 3.13
CA ALA A 241 -15.19 -4.90 2.69
C ALA A 241 -15.28 -4.83 1.16
N PHE A 242 -14.24 -4.33 0.50
CA PHE A 242 -14.11 -4.32 -0.95
C PHE A 242 -14.13 -5.74 -1.54
N ALA A 243 -13.33 -6.66 -0.96
CA ALA A 243 -13.32 -8.06 -1.35
C ALA A 243 -14.70 -8.72 -1.19
N THR A 244 -15.41 -8.39 -0.12
CA THR A 244 -16.74 -8.94 0.18
C THR A 244 -17.77 -8.56 -0.86
N ILE A 245 -17.75 -7.31 -1.37
CA ILE A 245 -18.65 -6.87 -2.46
C ILE A 245 -18.38 -7.70 -3.72
N TYR A 246 -17.13 -7.83 -4.10
CA TYR A 246 -16.78 -8.58 -5.31
C TYR A 246 -17.01 -10.10 -5.16
N LEU A 247 -16.87 -10.63 -3.95
CA LEU A 247 -17.29 -12.00 -3.65
C LEU A 247 -18.79 -12.16 -3.86
N ALA A 248 -19.62 -11.25 -3.34
CA ALA A 248 -21.07 -11.28 -3.53
C ALA A 248 -21.45 -11.21 -5.02
N VAL A 249 -20.77 -10.35 -5.80
CA VAL A 249 -20.97 -10.27 -7.25
C VAL A 249 -20.55 -11.57 -7.93
N ALA A 250 -19.36 -12.09 -7.64
CA ALA A 250 -18.82 -13.29 -8.27
C ALA A 250 -19.57 -14.57 -7.91
N THR A 251 -20.27 -14.60 -6.77
CA THR A 251 -21.10 -15.74 -6.36
C THR A 251 -22.55 -15.64 -6.83
N SER A 252 -22.97 -14.48 -7.38
CA SER A 252 -24.31 -14.32 -7.95
C SER A 252 -24.52 -15.17 -9.20
N ALA A 253 -25.77 -15.52 -9.51
CA ALA A 253 -26.13 -16.39 -10.61
C ALA A 253 -25.54 -15.95 -11.96
N ASN A 254 -25.56 -14.64 -12.25
CA ASN A 254 -25.12 -14.07 -13.53
C ASN A 254 -23.59 -14.02 -13.70
N PHE A 255 -22.83 -13.97 -12.61
CA PHE A 255 -21.39 -13.78 -12.63
C PHE A 255 -20.59 -14.95 -12.03
N LYS A 256 -21.25 -16.08 -11.75
CA LYS A 256 -20.63 -17.27 -11.15
C LYS A 256 -19.42 -17.80 -11.94
N PHE A 257 -19.37 -17.55 -13.24
CA PHE A 257 -18.24 -17.91 -14.10
C PHE A 257 -16.93 -17.18 -13.73
N LEU A 258 -17.02 -16.03 -13.04
CA LEU A 258 -15.86 -15.29 -12.56
C LEU A 258 -15.28 -15.86 -11.27
N TYR A 259 -16.09 -16.56 -10.47
CA TYR A 259 -15.67 -17.05 -9.16
C TYR A 259 -14.51 -18.04 -9.27
N GLY A 260 -13.46 -17.81 -8.49
CA GLY A 260 -12.29 -18.67 -8.46
C GLY A 260 -11.38 -18.58 -9.68
N THR A 261 -11.59 -17.60 -10.57
CA THR A 261 -10.72 -17.38 -11.74
C THR A 261 -9.60 -16.40 -11.43
N PHE A 262 -8.49 -16.52 -12.17
CA PHE A 262 -7.42 -15.52 -12.13
C PHE A 262 -7.92 -14.13 -12.60
N GLY A 263 -8.87 -14.11 -13.53
CA GLY A 263 -9.46 -12.88 -14.08
C GLY A 263 -10.14 -12.01 -13.03
N VAL A 264 -10.88 -12.60 -12.09
CA VAL A 264 -11.51 -11.83 -11.01
C VAL A 264 -10.49 -11.21 -10.09
N LEU A 265 -9.37 -11.89 -9.81
CA LEU A 265 -8.28 -11.35 -8.99
C LEU A 265 -7.63 -10.16 -9.69
N VAL A 266 -7.37 -10.27 -10.99
CA VAL A 266 -6.83 -9.17 -11.82
C VAL A 266 -7.79 -7.98 -11.81
N LEU A 267 -9.08 -8.20 -12.05
CA LEU A 267 -10.09 -7.15 -12.09
C LEU A 267 -10.18 -6.42 -10.75
N VAL A 268 -10.36 -7.17 -9.67
CA VAL A 268 -10.56 -6.59 -8.34
C VAL A 268 -9.30 -5.86 -7.85
N ALA A 269 -8.13 -6.45 -8.04
CA ALA A 269 -6.86 -5.81 -7.69
C ALA A 269 -6.60 -4.56 -8.54
N SER A 270 -6.93 -4.59 -9.85
CA SER A 270 -6.76 -3.44 -10.73
C SER A 270 -7.61 -2.25 -10.25
N ILE A 271 -8.85 -2.47 -9.88
CA ILE A 271 -9.72 -1.41 -9.37
C ILE A 271 -9.21 -0.92 -8.01
N LYS A 272 -8.81 -1.83 -7.11
CA LYS A 272 -8.33 -1.48 -5.77
C LYS A 272 -7.05 -0.65 -5.78
N PHE A 273 -6.12 -0.94 -6.69
CA PHE A 273 -4.81 -0.28 -6.73
C PHE A 273 -4.71 0.85 -7.77
N LEU A 274 -5.78 1.12 -8.53
CA LEU A 274 -5.86 2.24 -9.47
C LEU A 274 -5.54 3.60 -8.83
N PRO A 275 -5.95 3.91 -7.60
CA PRO A 275 -5.63 5.17 -6.93
C PRO A 275 -4.16 5.50 -6.86
N PHE A 276 -3.31 4.51 -6.62
CA PHE A 276 -1.85 4.70 -6.50
C PHE A 276 -1.24 5.14 -7.83
N ALA A 277 -1.56 4.41 -8.91
CA ALA A 277 -1.04 4.74 -10.22
C ALA A 277 -1.64 6.03 -10.81
N SER A 278 -2.92 6.31 -10.56
CA SER A 278 -3.54 7.57 -11.00
C SER A 278 -2.91 8.79 -10.32
N ARG A 279 -2.61 8.70 -9.02
CA ARG A 279 -1.86 9.74 -8.30
C ARG A 279 -0.46 9.94 -8.86
N SER A 280 0.26 8.84 -9.08
CA SER A 280 1.59 8.89 -9.70
C SER A 280 1.53 9.50 -11.10
N GLY A 281 0.53 9.13 -11.91
CA GLY A 281 0.29 9.70 -13.23
C GLY A 281 0.00 11.21 -13.20
N VAL A 282 -0.83 11.66 -12.26
CA VAL A 282 -1.11 13.10 -12.07
C VAL A 282 0.17 13.84 -11.67
N ASN A 283 0.91 13.32 -10.69
CA ASN A 283 2.16 13.94 -10.24
C ASN A 283 3.19 14.03 -11.37
N SER A 284 3.34 12.96 -12.17
CA SER A 284 4.25 12.94 -13.32
C SER A 284 3.87 13.99 -14.37
N MET A 285 2.57 14.09 -14.69
CA MET A 285 2.09 15.04 -15.70
C MET A 285 2.14 16.49 -15.22
N MET A 286 1.98 16.75 -13.92
CA MET A 286 2.11 18.11 -13.37
C MET A 286 3.55 18.66 -13.44
N GLN A 287 4.55 17.80 -13.52
CA GLN A 287 5.95 18.20 -13.64
C GLN A 287 6.35 18.57 -15.09
N ILE A 288 5.49 18.28 -16.06
CA ILE A 288 5.74 18.61 -17.46
C ILE A 288 5.03 19.92 -17.81
N ALA A 289 5.82 20.92 -18.20
CA ALA A 289 5.30 22.20 -18.67
C ALA A 289 4.37 22.00 -19.89
N PRO A 290 3.17 22.61 -19.91
CA PRO A 290 2.22 22.47 -21.01
C PRO A 290 2.79 22.85 -22.38
N GLU A 291 3.68 23.83 -22.40
CA GLU A 291 4.30 24.42 -23.61
C GLU A 291 5.07 23.37 -24.44
N ILE A 292 5.63 22.34 -23.79
CA ILE A 292 6.32 21.23 -24.48
C ILE A 292 5.35 20.47 -25.39
N GLU A 293 4.16 20.22 -24.89
CA GLU A 293 3.14 19.51 -25.66
C GLU A 293 2.49 20.41 -26.69
N GLU A 294 2.24 21.67 -26.36
CA GLU A 294 1.69 22.68 -27.28
C GLU A 294 2.60 22.88 -28.49
N ALA A 295 3.90 23.00 -28.27
CA ALA A 295 4.87 23.05 -29.35
C ALA A 295 4.76 21.83 -30.28
N ALA A 296 4.68 20.63 -29.72
CA ALA A 296 4.52 19.41 -30.50
C ALA A 296 3.20 19.37 -31.32
N VAL A 297 2.13 19.94 -30.75
CA VAL A 297 0.84 20.09 -31.45
C VAL A 297 0.96 21.04 -32.67
N ILE A 298 1.65 22.17 -32.50
CA ILE A 298 1.90 23.14 -33.56
C ILE A 298 2.64 22.48 -34.71
N PHE A 299 3.60 21.58 -34.43
CA PHE A 299 4.33 20.79 -35.44
C PHE A 299 3.51 19.61 -36.01
N GLY A 300 2.24 19.48 -35.69
CA GLY A 300 1.36 18.41 -36.18
C GLY A 300 1.68 17.01 -35.67
N VAL A 301 2.43 16.89 -34.57
CA VAL A 301 2.82 15.58 -34.01
C VAL A 301 1.58 14.86 -33.46
N PRO A 302 1.27 13.64 -33.95
CA PRO A 302 0.08 12.90 -33.45
C PRO A 302 0.20 12.52 -32.00
N TRP A 303 -0.95 12.40 -31.32
CA TRP A 303 -1.03 12.14 -29.86
C TRP A 303 -0.19 10.94 -29.41
N ARG A 304 -0.23 9.82 -30.15
CA ARG A 304 0.56 8.62 -29.80
C ARG A 304 2.05 8.93 -29.74
N THR A 305 2.55 9.66 -30.72
CA THR A 305 3.97 10.04 -30.81
C THR A 305 4.34 11.01 -29.69
N ARG A 306 3.46 11.97 -29.36
CA ARG A 306 3.66 12.87 -28.21
C ARG A 306 3.79 12.09 -26.91
N MET A 307 2.88 11.14 -26.66
CA MET A 307 2.94 10.31 -25.47
C MET A 307 4.22 9.46 -25.39
N THR A 308 4.52 8.69 -26.43
CA THR A 308 5.59 7.68 -26.40
C THR A 308 6.99 8.24 -26.60
N ARG A 309 7.17 9.32 -27.40
CA ARG A 309 8.48 9.87 -27.75
C ARG A 309 8.82 11.17 -27.02
N ILE A 310 7.85 11.86 -26.43
CA ILE A 310 8.08 13.12 -25.74
C ILE A 310 7.77 12.98 -24.26
N LEU A 311 6.50 12.77 -23.88
CA LEU A 311 6.07 12.83 -22.48
C LEU A 311 6.61 11.66 -21.65
N PHE A 312 6.57 10.44 -22.16
CA PHE A 312 7.07 9.26 -21.45
C PHE A 312 8.59 9.30 -21.20
N PRO A 313 9.43 9.61 -22.16
CA PRO A 313 10.88 9.68 -21.94
C PRO A 313 11.29 10.76 -20.92
N ILE A 314 10.62 11.93 -20.94
CA ILE A 314 10.91 13.03 -20.00
C ILE A 314 10.65 12.59 -18.55
N GLN A 315 9.58 11.86 -18.31
CA GLN A 315 9.16 11.43 -16.97
C GLN A 315 9.36 9.92 -16.73
N LYS A 316 10.30 9.30 -17.43
CA LYS A 316 10.53 7.85 -17.38
C LYS A 316 10.60 7.30 -15.94
N SER A 317 11.40 7.93 -15.09
CA SER A 317 11.58 7.48 -13.70
C SER A 317 10.28 7.52 -12.89
N SER A 318 9.55 8.63 -12.98
CA SER A 318 8.27 8.81 -12.25
C SER A 318 7.18 7.88 -12.76
N ILE A 319 7.13 7.65 -14.08
CA ILE A 319 6.19 6.73 -14.70
C ILE A 319 6.46 5.28 -14.27
N ILE A 320 7.72 4.84 -14.32
CA ILE A 320 8.11 3.50 -13.89
C ILE A 320 7.80 3.32 -12.39
N SER A 321 8.00 4.33 -11.55
CA SER A 321 7.57 4.30 -10.15
C SER A 321 6.04 4.10 -10.02
N GLY A 322 5.25 4.67 -10.94
CA GLY A 322 3.80 4.46 -11.01
C GLY A 322 3.39 3.02 -11.33
N TYR A 323 4.21 2.26 -12.06
CA TYR A 323 4.02 0.83 -12.27
C TYR A 323 4.54 0.01 -11.07
N LEU A 324 5.63 0.44 -10.42
CA LEU A 324 6.23 -0.26 -9.29
C LEU A 324 5.31 -0.28 -8.06
N LEU A 325 4.62 0.82 -7.78
CA LEU A 325 3.69 0.94 -6.66
C LEU A 325 2.61 -0.15 -6.63
N PRO A 326 1.86 -0.41 -7.72
CA PRO A 326 0.91 -1.52 -7.79
C PRO A 326 1.57 -2.90 -7.63
N VAL A 327 2.76 -3.14 -8.22
CA VAL A 327 3.49 -4.41 -8.03
C VAL A 327 3.71 -4.69 -6.55
N ILE A 328 4.31 -3.75 -5.83
CA ILE A 328 4.60 -3.89 -4.41
C ILE A 328 3.30 -4.06 -3.60
N SER A 329 2.25 -3.30 -3.96
CA SER A 329 0.97 -3.37 -3.27
C SER A 329 0.29 -4.73 -3.42
N VAL A 330 0.28 -5.30 -4.64
CA VAL A 330 -0.26 -6.64 -4.90
C VAL A 330 0.58 -7.71 -4.21
N MET A 331 1.91 -7.60 -4.23
CA MET A 331 2.81 -8.59 -3.61
C MET A 331 2.61 -8.74 -2.10
N ARG A 332 2.13 -7.72 -1.41
CA ARG A 332 1.88 -7.73 0.04
C ARG A 332 0.41 -7.79 0.45
N GLU A 333 -0.51 -7.82 -0.53
CA GLU A 333 -1.94 -7.79 -0.23
C GLU A 333 -2.43 -9.16 0.25
N VAL A 334 -2.98 -9.19 1.46
CA VAL A 334 -3.55 -10.39 2.10
C VAL A 334 -5.07 -10.30 2.17
N ALA A 335 -5.58 -9.17 2.67
CA ALA A 335 -6.99 -9.00 3.01
C ALA A 335 -7.92 -9.20 1.81
N LEU A 336 -7.56 -8.62 0.67
CA LEU A 336 -8.33 -8.70 -0.56
C LEU A 336 -8.42 -10.14 -1.06
N PHE A 337 -7.29 -10.85 -1.07
CA PHE A 337 -7.19 -12.18 -1.68
C PHE A 337 -7.68 -13.30 -0.79
N THR A 338 -7.69 -13.13 0.53
CA THR A 338 -8.13 -14.17 1.48
C THR A 338 -9.57 -14.60 1.28
N LEU A 339 -10.46 -13.73 0.77
CA LEU A 339 -11.84 -14.06 0.45
C LEU A 339 -12.06 -14.50 -1.01
N LEU A 340 -11.21 -14.04 -1.93
CA LEU A 340 -11.43 -14.25 -3.37
C LEU A 340 -10.68 -15.44 -3.94
N VAL A 341 -9.63 -15.92 -3.27
CA VAL A 341 -8.81 -17.04 -3.71
C VAL A 341 -9.40 -18.35 -3.18
N PRO A 342 -9.76 -19.29 -4.05
CA PRO A 342 -10.17 -20.64 -3.63
C PRO A 342 -9.05 -21.38 -2.93
N TYR A 343 -9.40 -22.23 -1.96
CA TYR A 343 -8.46 -22.98 -1.14
C TYR A 343 -7.43 -23.82 -1.93
N ALA A 344 -7.80 -24.29 -3.11
CA ALA A 344 -6.92 -25.11 -3.96
C ALA A 344 -5.90 -24.32 -4.82
N ARG A 345 -5.98 -22.99 -4.85
CA ARG A 345 -5.17 -22.15 -5.75
C ARG A 345 -4.49 -21.00 -5.03
N TYR A 346 -3.66 -21.32 -4.06
CA TYR A 346 -2.95 -20.29 -3.25
C TYR A 346 -2.20 -19.28 -4.09
N LEU A 347 -2.28 -18.02 -3.63
CA LEU A 347 -1.27 -17.00 -3.83
C LEU A 347 -0.28 -17.05 -2.65
N LEU A 348 0.91 -16.49 -2.82
CA LEU A 348 1.93 -16.50 -1.77
C LEU A 348 1.42 -15.89 -0.45
N THR A 349 0.69 -14.76 -0.54
CA THR A 349 0.12 -14.09 0.63
C THR A 349 -1.03 -14.86 1.29
N THR A 350 -1.85 -15.59 0.52
CA THR A 350 -2.90 -16.44 1.09
C THR A 350 -2.34 -17.73 1.68
N MET A 351 -1.23 -18.24 1.15
CA MET A 351 -0.50 -19.38 1.70
C MET A 351 0.15 -19.01 3.05
N LEU A 352 0.84 -17.86 3.11
CA LEU A 352 1.32 -17.26 4.36
C LEU A 352 0.20 -17.21 5.41
N PHE A 353 -0.96 -16.71 5.01
CA PHE A 353 -2.10 -16.60 5.90
C PHE A 353 -2.59 -17.96 6.39
N SER A 354 -2.69 -18.94 5.48
CA SER A 354 -3.08 -20.32 5.81
C SER A 354 -2.11 -20.97 6.81
N PHE A 355 -0.80 -20.82 6.65
CA PHE A 355 0.18 -21.35 7.59
C PHE A 355 0.00 -20.77 9.00
N ASN A 356 -0.25 -19.50 9.12
CA ASN A 356 -0.48 -18.87 10.44
C ASN A 356 -1.82 -19.32 11.07
N GLU A 357 -2.90 -19.52 10.27
CA GLU A 357 -4.18 -20.02 10.78
C GLU A 357 -4.12 -21.49 11.24
N THR A 358 -3.30 -22.29 10.58
CA THR A 358 -3.15 -23.71 10.90
C THR A 358 -2.08 -24.01 11.96
N GLY A 359 -1.46 -22.96 12.54
CA GLY A 359 -0.47 -23.11 13.59
C GLY A 359 0.97 -23.33 13.11
N TYR A 360 1.23 -23.24 11.81
CA TYR A 360 2.57 -23.36 11.21
C TYR A 360 3.26 -21.99 11.12
N ALA A 361 3.38 -21.29 12.24
CA ALA A 361 3.91 -19.92 12.31
C ALA A 361 5.34 -19.78 11.74
N GLN A 362 6.17 -20.80 11.91
CA GLN A 362 7.55 -20.81 11.40
C GLN A 362 7.59 -20.80 9.86
N TYR A 363 6.74 -21.60 9.19
CA TYR A 363 6.58 -21.53 7.73
C TYR A 363 6.05 -20.15 7.32
N GLY A 364 5.07 -19.61 8.05
CA GLY A 364 4.54 -18.27 7.84
C GLY A 364 5.64 -17.19 7.92
N SER A 365 6.52 -17.29 8.92
CA SER A 365 7.64 -16.36 9.09
C SER A 365 8.66 -16.48 7.97
N ALA A 366 8.99 -17.71 7.53
CA ALA A 366 9.86 -17.94 6.39
C ALA A 366 9.30 -17.38 5.07
N VAL A 367 8.00 -17.59 4.80
CA VAL A 367 7.32 -17.01 3.63
C VAL A 367 7.28 -15.49 3.70
N THR A 368 7.06 -14.90 4.89
CA THR A 368 7.10 -13.45 5.08
C THR A 368 8.45 -12.86 4.72
N LEU A 369 9.54 -13.47 5.18
CA LEU A 369 10.89 -13.05 4.82
C LEU A 369 11.14 -13.16 3.32
N LEU A 370 10.69 -14.23 2.69
CA LEU A 370 10.81 -14.38 1.24
C LEU A 370 10.08 -13.27 0.48
N ILE A 371 8.85 -12.92 0.88
CA ILE A 371 8.09 -11.80 0.29
C ILE A 371 8.87 -10.50 0.45
N ILE A 372 9.39 -10.21 1.63
CA ILE A 372 10.17 -9.01 1.91
C ILE A 372 11.42 -8.94 1.05
N LEU A 373 12.17 -10.04 0.94
CA LEU A 373 13.38 -10.12 0.11
C LEU A 373 13.05 -9.88 -1.38
N ILE A 374 11.98 -10.46 -1.89
CA ILE A 374 11.54 -10.26 -3.27
C ILE A 374 11.17 -8.78 -3.52
N ILE A 375 10.45 -8.15 -2.59
CA ILE A 375 10.08 -6.73 -2.72
C ILE A 375 11.32 -5.83 -2.70
N ILE A 376 12.26 -6.09 -1.80
CA ILE A 376 13.53 -5.35 -1.73
C ILE A 376 14.31 -5.53 -3.04
N LEU A 377 14.39 -6.75 -3.55
CA LEU A 377 15.08 -7.05 -4.81
C LEU A 377 14.43 -6.32 -6.00
N ILE A 378 13.11 -6.38 -6.12
CA ILE A 378 12.37 -5.67 -7.18
C ILE A 378 12.65 -4.16 -7.11
N ASN A 379 12.57 -3.57 -5.90
CA ASN A 379 12.83 -2.14 -5.73
C ASN A 379 14.29 -1.78 -6.05
N PHE A 380 15.25 -2.57 -5.59
CA PHE A 380 16.68 -2.37 -5.83
C PHE A 380 17.01 -2.44 -7.33
N VAL A 381 16.56 -3.51 -8.01
CA VAL A 381 16.78 -3.71 -9.44
C VAL A 381 16.15 -2.58 -10.25
N THR A 382 14.90 -2.21 -9.93
CA THR A 382 14.20 -1.13 -10.64
C THR A 382 14.90 0.20 -10.43
N ASN A 383 15.31 0.53 -9.21
CA ASN A 383 16.04 1.76 -8.92
C ASN A 383 17.38 1.83 -9.68
N LYS A 384 18.14 0.74 -9.68
CA LYS A 384 19.44 0.67 -10.37
C LYS A 384 19.31 0.81 -11.89
N LEU A 385 18.29 0.19 -12.50
CA LEU A 385 18.11 0.19 -13.97
C LEU A 385 17.47 1.46 -14.51
N THR A 386 16.58 2.09 -13.76
CA THR A 386 15.71 3.15 -14.27
C THR A 386 15.79 4.47 -13.49
N GLY A 387 16.46 4.47 -12.34
CA GLY A 387 16.42 5.57 -11.39
C GLY A 387 15.03 5.77 -10.76
N ALA A 388 14.09 4.85 -11.01
CA ALA A 388 12.77 4.86 -10.40
C ALA A 388 12.81 4.18 -9.03
N SER A 389 12.17 4.77 -8.04
CA SER A 389 12.09 4.20 -6.70
C SER A 389 10.68 4.39 -6.13
N PHE A 390 10.37 3.66 -5.08
CA PHE A 390 9.06 3.68 -4.43
C PHE A 390 8.67 5.08 -3.91
N ASP A 391 9.60 5.80 -3.32
CA ASP A 391 9.43 7.15 -2.79
C ASP A 391 9.04 8.18 -3.87
N LYS A 392 9.58 8.08 -5.08
CA LYS A 392 9.23 8.96 -6.21
C LYS A 392 7.78 8.80 -6.69
N GLY A 393 7.17 7.63 -6.46
CA GLY A 393 5.77 7.36 -6.80
C GLY A 393 4.77 7.93 -5.81
N ILE A 394 5.18 8.17 -4.56
CA ILE A 394 4.30 8.67 -3.49
C ILE A 394 4.30 10.21 -3.42
N GLY A 395 5.18 10.89 -4.13
CA GLY A 395 5.24 12.35 -4.18
C GLY A 395 6.43 12.93 -3.44
N GLY A 396 7.62 12.42 -3.75
CA GLY A 396 8.87 13.05 -3.37
C GLY A 396 9.16 14.27 -4.23
#